data_c0188e49953b1fffd03d7ab81d2923b6
#
_entry.id   c0188e49953b1fffd03d7ab81d2923b6
#
_cell.length_a   1.000
_cell.length_b   1.000
_cell.length_c   1.000
_cell.angle_alpha   90.00
_cell.angle_beta   90.00
_cell.angle_gamma   90.00
#
_symmetry.space_group_name_H-M   'P 1'
#
loop_
_entity.id
_entity.type
_entity.pdbx_description
1 polymer ?
#
loop_
_entity_poly.entity_id
_entity_poly.type
_entity_poly.pdbx_seq_one_letter_code
_entity_poly.pdbx_strand_id
1 'polypeptide(L)'
;MRLIPVTNAGPRLAGLLAGDYDVIENPAARDLTRIKDDKRFRYVVTPSTRVIYLQLDVDRDQSPFVKSSDEKNPLKDARVRKAMSLAIDRDAIVKRIMDGAAEPAYQFLPTGMFGTLPNPPKLAYDQAAAKKLMADAGYANGFQITVSATNDRYINDGQITQAVAQYLNQIGIKADVDAMTRAIYFPRRAKKEFSVALGGWGSTTGEASSFLRQWPATPDEAKTIGGSNYGGYKNEEFDKLIRAAISTLDDDKRADLLRQAGIKVLEDGAFIPLHFESSIWAHKADHAMTGRADQFTLAMSIKPAGK
;
A
#
# COMPACT_ATOMS: atom_id res chain seq x y z
N MET A 1 -15.58 7.99 -25.82
CA MET A 1 -14.68 6.99 -25.22
C MET A 1 -15.47 5.75 -24.85
N ARG A 2 -14.95 4.54 -25.13
CA ARG A 2 -15.51 3.26 -24.69
C ARG A 2 -14.52 2.61 -23.71
N LEU A 3 -14.98 2.22 -22.53
CA LEU A 3 -14.15 1.51 -21.55
C LEU A 3 -14.44 0.00 -21.66
N ILE A 4 -13.38 -0.80 -21.78
CA ILE A 4 -13.46 -2.25 -21.90
C ILE A 4 -12.69 -2.85 -20.71
N PRO A 5 -13.33 -3.56 -19.79
CA PRO A 5 -12.68 -4.18 -18.66
C PRO A 5 -11.87 -5.42 -19.12
N VAL A 6 -10.55 -5.38 -18.96
CA VAL A 6 -9.65 -6.50 -19.24
C VAL A 6 -8.74 -6.69 -18.02
N THR A 7 -8.95 -7.73 -17.27
CA THR A 7 -8.33 -7.93 -15.94
C THR A 7 -6.80 -8.07 -16.00
N ASN A 8 -6.29 -8.83 -16.98
CA ASN A 8 -4.86 -9.17 -17.04
C ASN A 8 -4.06 -8.20 -17.91
N ALA A 9 -2.87 -7.80 -17.44
CA ALA A 9 -1.99 -6.87 -18.16
C ALA A 9 -1.51 -7.39 -19.54
N GLY A 10 -1.21 -8.70 -19.65
CA GLY A 10 -0.78 -9.30 -20.92
C GLY A 10 -1.80 -9.14 -22.06
N PRO A 11 -3.07 -9.57 -21.91
CA PRO A 11 -4.13 -9.32 -22.88
C PRO A 11 -4.37 -7.84 -23.17
N ARG A 12 -4.26 -6.94 -22.18
CA ARG A 12 -4.36 -5.50 -22.43
C ARG A 12 -3.27 -5.01 -23.37
N LEU A 13 -2.01 -5.38 -23.10
CA LEU A 13 -0.88 -5.03 -23.96
C LEU A 13 -1.04 -5.62 -25.35
N ALA A 14 -1.41 -6.89 -25.46
CA ALA A 14 -1.62 -7.56 -26.76
C ALA A 14 -2.66 -6.81 -27.59
N GLY A 15 -3.78 -6.40 -27.00
CA GLY A 15 -4.82 -5.62 -27.70
C GLY A 15 -4.36 -4.23 -28.13
N LEU A 16 -3.51 -3.54 -27.34
CA LEU A 16 -2.90 -2.28 -27.76
C LEU A 16 -1.99 -2.50 -28.99
N LEU A 17 -1.11 -3.51 -28.94
CA LEU A 17 -0.17 -3.81 -30.02
C LEU A 17 -0.85 -4.27 -31.31
N ALA A 18 -1.99 -4.97 -31.17
CA ALA A 18 -2.84 -5.38 -32.31
C ALA A 18 -3.68 -4.23 -32.88
N GLY A 19 -3.83 -3.13 -32.13
CA GLY A 19 -4.64 -1.98 -32.55
C GLY A 19 -6.10 -2.04 -32.10
N ASP A 20 -6.50 -3.05 -31.31
CA ASP A 20 -7.85 -3.21 -30.76
C ASP A 20 -8.20 -2.14 -29.71
N TYR A 21 -7.16 -1.60 -29.04
CA TYR A 21 -7.27 -0.54 -28.04
C TYR A 21 -6.41 0.67 -28.42
N ASP A 22 -6.92 1.86 -28.14
CA ASP A 22 -6.20 3.12 -28.37
C ASP A 22 -5.36 3.49 -27.13
N VAL A 23 -5.85 3.18 -25.94
CA VAL A 23 -5.23 3.45 -24.63
C VAL A 23 -5.45 2.23 -23.73
N ILE A 24 -4.42 1.87 -22.97
CA ILE A 24 -4.52 0.88 -21.90
C ILE A 24 -3.98 1.44 -20.59
N GLU A 25 -4.56 0.98 -19.47
CA GLU A 25 -4.11 1.28 -18.11
C GLU A 25 -3.19 0.19 -17.59
N ASN A 26 -2.20 0.59 -16.80
CA ASN A 26 -1.34 -0.30 -16.02
C ASN A 26 -0.81 -1.51 -16.82
N PRO A 27 -0.12 -1.29 -17.96
CA PRO A 27 0.73 -2.33 -18.52
C PRO A 27 1.76 -2.74 -17.47
N ALA A 28 2.26 -3.97 -17.52
CA ALA A 28 3.34 -4.35 -16.63
C ALA A 28 4.58 -3.47 -16.89
N ALA A 29 5.24 -3.00 -15.82
CA ALA A 29 6.37 -2.07 -15.97
C ALA A 29 7.49 -2.64 -16.84
N ARG A 30 7.75 -3.97 -16.76
CA ARG A 30 8.70 -4.70 -17.63
C ARG A 30 8.39 -4.60 -19.13
N ASP A 31 7.14 -4.33 -19.49
CA ASP A 31 6.72 -4.22 -20.89
C ASP A 31 6.91 -2.81 -21.47
N LEU A 32 7.26 -1.83 -20.63
CA LEU A 32 7.46 -0.43 -21.05
C LEU A 32 8.62 -0.28 -22.05
N THR A 33 9.68 -1.06 -21.92
CA THR A 33 10.77 -1.08 -22.88
C THR A 33 10.26 -1.43 -24.29
N ARG A 34 9.43 -2.47 -24.38
CA ARG A 34 8.81 -2.88 -25.66
C ARG A 34 7.93 -1.78 -26.25
N ILE A 35 7.18 -1.08 -25.44
CA ILE A 35 6.34 0.06 -25.87
C ILE A 35 7.23 1.22 -26.32
N LYS A 36 8.31 1.51 -25.60
CA LYS A 36 9.25 2.60 -25.89
C LYS A 36 9.96 2.41 -27.25
N ASP A 37 10.31 1.17 -27.58
CA ASP A 37 11.03 0.84 -28.81
C ASP A 37 10.13 0.84 -30.06
N ASP A 38 8.80 0.79 -29.88
CA ASP A 38 7.83 0.83 -30.97
C ASP A 38 7.28 2.25 -31.17
N LYS A 39 7.65 2.89 -32.29
CA LYS A 39 7.25 4.27 -32.63
C LYS A 39 5.74 4.49 -32.76
N ARG A 40 4.96 3.40 -32.90
CA ARG A 40 3.49 3.47 -32.97
C ARG A 40 2.85 3.80 -31.64
N PHE A 41 3.60 3.66 -30.53
CA PHE A 41 3.07 3.81 -29.17
C PHE A 41 3.86 4.81 -28.34
N ARG A 42 3.24 5.29 -27.27
CA ARG A 42 3.80 6.14 -26.21
C ARG A 42 3.30 5.63 -24.88
N TYR A 43 3.94 6.02 -23.80
CA TYR A 43 3.44 5.79 -22.46
C TYR A 43 3.69 6.98 -21.54
N VAL A 44 2.88 7.08 -20.50
CA VAL A 44 2.98 8.09 -19.43
C VAL A 44 3.06 7.34 -18.11
N VAL A 45 4.04 7.70 -17.28
CA VAL A 45 4.17 7.24 -15.90
C VAL A 45 3.95 8.44 -15.00
N THR A 46 3.03 8.34 -14.06
CA THR A 46 2.69 9.43 -13.14
C THR A 46 2.67 8.90 -11.71
N PRO A 47 3.43 9.49 -10.76
CA PRO A 47 3.32 9.14 -9.36
C PRO A 47 1.87 9.24 -8.90
N SER A 48 1.39 8.25 -8.15
CA SER A 48 0.01 8.25 -7.67
C SER A 48 -0.07 8.44 -6.16
N THR A 49 -1.27 8.71 -5.67
CA THR A 49 -1.56 8.81 -4.24
C THR A 49 -1.71 7.44 -3.57
N ARG A 50 -1.61 6.35 -4.33
CA ARG A 50 -1.85 5.02 -3.79
C ARG A 50 -0.64 4.48 -3.06
N VAL A 51 -0.78 4.31 -1.75
CA VAL A 51 0.16 3.55 -0.92
C VAL A 51 -0.24 2.08 -0.86
N ILE A 52 0.73 1.21 -0.99
CA ILE A 52 0.64 -0.23 -0.66
C ILE A 52 1.26 -0.44 0.72
N TYR A 53 0.57 -1.18 1.58
CA TYR A 53 0.96 -1.36 2.97
C TYR A 53 0.54 -2.73 3.51
N LEU A 54 1.14 -3.13 4.63
CA LEU A 54 0.65 -4.23 5.45
C LEU A 54 -0.21 -3.66 6.59
N GLN A 55 -1.37 -4.24 6.81
CA GLN A 55 -2.19 -4.03 8.00
C GLN A 55 -2.05 -5.25 8.91
N LEU A 56 -1.76 -5.02 10.17
CA LEU A 56 -1.52 -6.06 11.17
C LEU A 56 -2.69 -6.15 12.15
N ASP A 57 -3.01 -7.36 12.60
CA ASP A 57 -3.93 -7.58 13.72
C ASP A 57 -3.20 -7.33 15.04
N VAL A 58 -3.48 -6.22 15.66
CA VAL A 58 -2.81 -5.77 16.89
C VAL A 58 -3.72 -5.80 18.13
N ASP A 59 -4.94 -6.34 17.98
CA ASP A 59 -5.96 -6.34 19.05
C ASP A 59 -6.14 -7.72 19.68
N ARG A 60 -6.34 -8.74 18.87
CA ARG A 60 -6.71 -10.09 19.34
C ARG A 60 -5.55 -10.77 20.07
N ASP A 61 -5.86 -11.45 21.18
CA ASP A 61 -4.86 -12.24 21.92
C ASP A 61 -4.43 -13.48 21.11
N GLN A 62 -5.36 -14.08 20.37
CA GLN A 62 -5.10 -15.11 19.37
C GLN A 62 -5.53 -14.60 17.98
N SER A 63 -4.56 -14.39 17.10
CA SER A 63 -4.80 -13.91 15.74
C SER A 63 -4.88 -15.07 14.76
N PRO A 64 -5.76 -15.03 13.75
CA PRO A 64 -5.86 -16.09 12.75
C PRO A 64 -4.52 -16.36 12.07
N PHE A 65 -4.20 -17.65 11.87
CA PHE A 65 -2.98 -18.08 11.18
C PHE A 65 -1.67 -17.64 11.85
N VAL A 66 -1.71 -17.20 13.11
CA VAL A 66 -0.51 -16.96 13.94
C VAL A 66 -0.30 -18.16 14.84
N LYS A 67 0.96 -18.68 14.87
CA LYS A 67 1.39 -19.73 15.79
C LYS A 67 2.69 -19.30 16.43
N SER A 68 2.67 -19.06 17.72
CA SER A 68 3.82 -18.72 18.57
C SER A 68 4.01 -19.78 19.65
N SER A 69 5.19 -19.87 20.24
CA SER A 69 5.51 -20.83 21.29
C SER A 69 4.76 -20.56 22.60
N ASP A 70 4.35 -19.31 22.82
CA ASP A 70 3.62 -18.88 24.01
C ASP A 70 2.10 -18.74 23.76
N GLU A 71 1.63 -19.16 22.58
CA GLU A 71 0.22 -19.09 22.15
C GLU A 71 -0.37 -17.68 22.11
N LYS A 72 0.47 -16.63 22.19
CA LYS A 72 0.04 -15.24 22.12
C LYS A 72 0.16 -14.70 20.68
N ASN A 73 -0.44 -13.55 20.46
CA ASN A 73 -0.28 -12.80 19.22
C ASN A 73 0.97 -11.88 19.29
N PRO A 74 2.09 -12.25 18.65
CA PRO A 74 3.31 -11.42 18.66
C PRO A 74 3.13 -10.06 18.02
N LEU A 75 2.12 -9.90 17.13
CA LEU A 75 1.85 -8.65 16.44
C LEU A 75 1.34 -7.54 17.39
N LYS A 76 0.95 -7.87 18.62
CA LYS A 76 0.61 -6.90 19.68
C LYS A 76 1.85 -6.18 20.23
N ASP A 77 3.03 -6.77 20.11
CA ASP A 77 4.29 -6.15 20.55
C ASP A 77 4.83 -5.17 19.49
N ALA A 78 4.96 -3.90 19.86
CA ALA A 78 5.49 -2.86 18.95
C ALA A 78 6.92 -3.15 18.46
N ARG A 79 7.73 -3.87 19.26
CA ARG A 79 9.09 -4.27 18.86
C ARG A 79 9.05 -5.27 17.70
N VAL A 80 8.10 -6.21 17.73
CA VAL A 80 7.87 -7.17 16.64
C VAL A 80 7.43 -6.43 15.37
N ARG A 81 6.47 -5.51 15.47
CA ARG A 81 6.00 -4.72 14.32
C ARG A 81 7.13 -3.88 13.72
N LYS A 82 7.95 -3.25 14.58
CA LYS A 82 9.13 -2.51 14.13
C LYS A 82 10.16 -3.43 13.47
N ALA A 83 10.40 -4.63 14.01
CA ALA A 83 11.27 -5.64 13.40
C ALA A 83 10.77 -6.03 12.00
N MET A 84 9.47 -6.29 11.84
CA MET A 84 8.87 -6.58 10.53
C MET A 84 9.09 -5.43 9.54
N SER A 85 8.94 -4.18 9.98
CA SER A 85 9.16 -3.01 9.11
C SER A 85 10.62 -2.84 8.70
N LEU A 86 11.58 -3.05 9.62
CA LEU A 86 13.02 -2.98 9.33
C LEU A 86 13.50 -4.13 8.44
N ALA A 87 12.85 -5.30 8.51
CA ALA A 87 13.21 -6.45 7.70
C ALA A 87 12.89 -6.29 6.21
N ILE A 88 11.99 -5.39 5.84
CA ILE A 88 11.49 -5.25 4.46
C ILE A 88 12.32 -4.22 3.68
N ASP A 89 13.01 -4.68 2.63
CA ASP A 89 13.77 -3.83 1.71
C ASP A 89 12.82 -3.20 0.66
N ARG A 90 12.35 -1.98 0.96
CA ARG A 90 11.45 -1.22 0.09
C ARG A 90 12.09 -0.82 -1.23
N ASP A 91 13.38 -0.49 -1.21
CA ASP A 91 14.12 -0.10 -2.40
C ASP A 91 14.27 -1.28 -3.36
N ALA A 92 14.53 -2.48 -2.83
CA ALA A 92 14.57 -3.70 -3.64
C ALA A 92 13.19 -4.06 -4.23
N ILE A 93 12.10 -3.89 -3.47
CA ILE A 93 10.73 -4.07 -3.99
C ILE A 93 10.49 -3.11 -5.16
N VAL A 94 10.78 -1.83 -5.00
CA VAL A 94 10.61 -0.81 -6.05
C VAL A 94 11.47 -1.14 -7.27
N LYS A 95 12.72 -1.47 -7.07
CA LYS A 95 13.67 -1.69 -8.16
C LYS A 95 13.42 -3.00 -8.91
N ARG A 96 13.13 -4.10 -8.20
CA ARG A 96 13.12 -5.46 -8.78
C ARG A 96 11.74 -6.00 -9.10
N ILE A 97 10.71 -5.54 -8.38
CA ILE A 97 9.34 -6.03 -8.56
C ILE A 97 8.51 -5.00 -9.31
N MET A 98 8.71 -3.70 -9.00
CA MET A 98 7.98 -2.62 -9.65
C MET A 98 8.74 -2.02 -10.85
N ASP A 99 9.91 -2.57 -11.21
CA ASP A 99 10.76 -2.11 -12.32
C ASP A 99 11.00 -0.58 -12.31
N GLY A 100 11.08 0.00 -11.10
CA GLY A 100 11.24 1.44 -10.89
C GLY A 100 9.96 2.28 -11.05
N ALA A 101 8.81 1.67 -11.36
CA ALA A 101 7.54 2.36 -11.51
C ALA A 101 6.79 2.48 -10.16
N ALA A 102 7.50 2.84 -9.12
CA ALA A 102 7.00 3.07 -7.76
C ALA A 102 8.00 3.91 -6.97
N GLU A 103 7.60 4.40 -5.79
CA GLU A 103 8.49 5.07 -4.84
C GLU A 103 8.38 4.41 -3.46
N PRO A 104 9.48 4.20 -2.70
CA PRO A 104 9.42 3.67 -1.35
C PRO A 104 8.54 4.55 -0.46
N ALA A 105 7.65 3.95 0.33
CA ALA A 105 6.76 4.69 1.21
C ALA A 105 7.18 4.57 2.67
N TYR A 106 7.21 5.71 3.35
CA TYR A 106 7.48 5.85 4.78
C TYR A 106 6.37 6.61 5.51
N GLN A 107 5.27 6.88 4.81
CA GLN A 107 4.01 7.44 5.30
C GLN A 107 2.87 7.01 4.37
N PHE A 108 1.64 7.44 4.64
CA PHE A 108 0.45 6.91 3.95
C PHE A 108 -0.04 7.78 2.79
N LEU A 109 0.64 8.88 2.49
CA LEU A 109 0.39 9.74 1.34
C LEU A 109 1.73 10.35 0.90
N PRO A 110 1.97 10.59 -0.40
CA PRO A 110 3.21 11.20 -0.87
C PRO A 110 3.54 12.53 -0.20
N THR A 111 4.82 12.76 0.08
CA THR A 111 5.30 14.02 0.66
C THR A 111 4.89 15.21 -0.19
N GLY A 112 4.52 16.31 0.48
CA GLY A 112 4.06 17.53 -0.17
C GLY A 112 2.53 17.64 -0.31
N MET A 113 1.79 16.56 -0.05
CA MET A 113 0.34 16.61 0.04
C MET A 113 -0.12 17.12 1.40
N PHE A 114 -1.37 17.59 1.49
CA PHE A 114 -1.88 18.21 2.69
C PHE A 114 -1.86 17.28 3.91
N GLY A 115 -1.28 17.75 5.02
CA GLY A 115 -1.17 17.01 6.27
C GLY A 115 -0.13 15.88 6.27
N THR A 116 0.75 15.82 5.25
CA THR A 116 1.87 14.87 5.22
C THR A 116 3.10 15.41 5.96
N LEU A 117 3.94 14.49 6.41
CA LEU A 117 5.24 14.82 6.98
C LEU A 117 6.20 15.28 5.87
N PRO A 118 6.88 16.42 6.01
CA PRO A 118 7.89 16.84 5.05
C PRO A 118 9.10 15.90 5.04
N ASN A 119 9.43 15.32 6.19
CA ASN A 119 10.52 14.36 6.37
C ASN A 119 10.00 13.19 7.22
N PRO A 120 9.31 12.21 6.62
CA PRO A 120 8.82 11.06 7.37
C PRO A 120 9.98 10.22 7.92
N PRO A 121 9.84 9.62 9.13
CA PRO A 121 10.87 8.78 9.71
C PRO A 121 11.12 7.57 8.83
N LYS A 122 12.29 7.53 8.17
CA LYS A 122 12.69 6.41 7.31
C LYS A 122 13.25 5.29 8.17
N LEU A 123 12.50 4.20 8.29
CA LEU A 123 13.03 2.94 8.82
C LEU A 123 13.81 2.27 7.68
N ALA A 124 15.14 2.47 7.69
CA ALA A 124 16.02 1.84 6.73
C ALA A 124 15.99 0.31 6.90
N TYR A 125 16.15 -0.41 5.80
CA TYR A 125 16.30 -1.85 5.82
C TYR A 125 17.49 -2.27 6.68
N ASP A 126 17.23 -3.03 7.74
CA ASP A 126 18.24 -3.53 8.69
C ASP A 126 17.79 -4.85 9.32
N GLN A 127 18.24 -5.94 8.74
CA GLN A 127 17.92 -7.28 9.25
C GLN A 127 18.59 -7.59 10.60
N ALA A 128 19.75 -7.03 10.87
CA ALA A 128 20.43 -7.26 12.14
C ALA A 128 19.67 -6.60 13.29
N ALA A 129 19.27 -5.34 13.12
CA ALA A 129 18.42 -4.66 14.08
C ALA A 129 17.04 -5.34 14.22
N ALA A 130 16.47 -5.82 13.11
CA ALA A 130 15.20 -6.55 13.14
C ALA A 130 15.31 -7.85 13.98
N LYS A 131 16.33 -8.67 13.77
CA LYS A 131 16.59 -9.88 14.57
C LYS A 131 16.80 -9.56 16.04
N LYS A 132 17.53 -8.50 16.34
CA LYS A 132 17.72 -8.05 17.73
C LYS A 132 16.36 -7.70 18.38
N LEU A 133 15.51 -6.93 17.72
CA LEU A 133 14.19 -6.59 18.23
C LEU A 133 13.29 -7.83 18.43
N MET A 134 13.37 -8.83 17.52
CA MET A 134 12.68 -10.11 17.70
C MET A 134 13.14 -10.82 18.98
N ALA A 135 14.45 -10.89 19.23
CA ALA A 135 15.00 -11.48 20.45
C ALA A 135 14.61 -10.70 21.70
N ASP A 136 14.71 -9.35 21.67
CA ASP A 136 14.34 -8.48 22.78
C ASP A 136 12.83 -8.59 23.12
N ALA A 137 11.98 -8.95 22.13
CA ALA A 137 10.56 -9.19 22.30
C ALA A 137 10.24 -10.62 22.80
N GLY A 138 11.24 -11.49 22.93
CA GLY A 138 11.05 -12.89 23.37
C GLY A 138 10.84 -13.89 22.22
N TYR A 139 10.94 -13.46 20.98
CA TYR A 139 10.72 -14.27 19.77
C TYR A 139 12.00 -14.55 18.99
N ALA A 140 13.12 -14.83 19.70
CA ALA A 140 14.41 -15.17 19.06
C ALA A 140 14.30 -16.39 18.12
N ASN A 141 13.43 -17.35 18.43
CA ASN A 141 13.14 -18.53 17.61
C ASN A 141 12.04 -18.30 16.57
N GLY A 142 11.54 -17.05 16.48
CA GLY A 142 10.47 -16.67 15.56
C GLY A 142 9.10 -17.23 15.92
N PHE A 143 8.19 -17.10 14.96
CA PHE A 143 6.82 -17.62 15.02
C PHE A 143 6.29 -17.78 13.59
N GLN A 144 5.11 -18.39 13.44
CA GLN A 144 4.48 -18.58 12.13
C GLN A 144 3.35 -17.58 11.92
N ILE A 145 3.22 -17.05 10.70
CA ILE A 145 2.12 -16.20 10.24
C ILE A 145 1.71 -16.55 8.81
N THR A 146 0.54 -16.06 8.40
CA THR A 146 0.16 -16.02 6.98
C THR A 146 -0.01 -14.55 6.56
N VAL A 147 0.64 -14.16 5.46
CA VAL A 147 0.44 -12.87 4.79
C VAL A 147 -0.62 -13.05 3.72
N SER A 148 -1.80 -12.49 3.94
CA SER A 148 -2.93 -12.57 3.01
C SER A 148 -2.95 -11.39 2.04
N ALA A 149 -3.19 -11.65 0.76
CA ALA A 149 -3.16 -10.64 -0.28
C ALA A 149 -4.14 -10.93 -1.42
N THR A 150 -4.39 -9.92 -2.25
CA THR A 150 -4.95 -10.13 -3.59
C THR A 150 -3.86 -10.58 -4.57
N ASN A 151 -4.27 -11.14 -5.71
CA ASN A 151 -3.40 -11.44 -6.85
C ASN A 151 -3.91 -10.80 -8.16
N ASP A 152 -4.94 -9.95 -8.07
CA ASP A 152 -5.62 -9.34 -9.21
C ASP A 152 -6.10 -7.90 -8.96
N ARG A 153 -5.58 -7.23 -7.92
CA ARG A 153 -6.06 -5.90 -7.51
C ARG A 153 -5.02 -4.80 -7.64
N TYR A 154 -3.81 -5.04 -7.18
CA TYR A 154 -2.71 -4.08 -7.20
C TYR A 154 -1.62 -4.53 -8.16
N ILE A 155 -0.76 -3.61 -8.58
CA ILE A 155 0.34 -3.95 -9.48
C ILE A 155 1.29 -4.92 -8.75
N ASN A 156 1.46 -6.12 -9.32
CA ASN A 156 2.36 -7.16 -8.82
C ASN A 156 2.10 -7.60 -7.35
N ASP A 157 0.87 -7.49 -6.86
CA ASP A 157 0.50 -7.77 -5.47
C ASP A 157 0.95 -9.16 -4.97
N GLY A 158 0.78 -10.20 -5.76
CA GLY A 158 1.25 -11.54 -5.42
C GLY A 158 2.78 -11.62 -5.28
N GLN A 159 3.55 -10.96 -6.17
CA GLN A 159 5.02 -10.95 -6.11
C GLN A 159 5.54 -10.13 -4.93
N ILE A 160 4.89 -8.99 -4.63
CA ILE A 160 5.19 -8.16 -3.47
C ILE A 160 4.98 -8.97 -2.19
N THR A 161 3.86 -9.70 -2.09
CA THR A 161 3.54 -10.51 -0.91
C THR A 161 4.58 -11.62 -0.71
N GLN A 162 5.02 -12.29 -1.78
CA GLN A 162 6.08 -13.29 -1.71
C GLN A 162 7.41 -12.69 -1.25
N ALA A 163 7.78 -11.52 -1.77
CA ALA A 163 9.00 -10.83 -1.33
C ALA A 163 8.93 -10.43 0.16
N VAL A 164 7.79 -9.90 0.62
CA VAL A 164 7.55 -9.60 2.02
C VAL A 164 7.73 -10.86 2.89
N ALA A 165 7.11 -11.98 2.51
CA ALA A 165 7.26 -13.24 3.24
C ALA A 165 8.73 -13.70 3.29
N GLN A 166 9.48 -13.58 2.19
CA GLN A 166 10.90 -13.90 2.17
C GLN A 166 11.73 -13.02 3.13
N TYR A 167 11.47 -11.71 3.18
CA TYR A 167 12.14 -10.81 4.11
C TYR A 167 11.83 -11.17 5.58
N LEU A 168 10.58 -11.50 5.89
CA LEU A 168 10.17 -11.90 7.22
C LEU A 168 10.80 -13.24 7.62
N ASN A 169 10.92 -14.20 6.70
CA ASN A 169 11.61 -15.47 6.94
C ASN A 169 13.08 -15.26 7.34
N GLN A 170 13.75 -14.24 6.80
CA GLN A 170 15.14 -13.95 7.12
C GLN A 170 15.37 -13.47 8.57
N ILE A 171 14.32 -13.00 9.24
CA ILE A 171 14.36 -12.61 10.67
C ILE A 171 13.73 -13.65 11.61
N GLY A 172 13.45 -14.85 11.11
CA GLY A 172 12.92 -15.98 11.89
C GLY A 172 11.40 -16.08 11.89
N ILE A 173 10.65 -15.15 11.26
CA ILE A 173 9.20 -15.27 11.14
C ILE A 173 8.89 -16.21 9.97
N LYS A 174 8.33 -17.39 10.25
CA LYS A 174 7.87 -18.30 9.19
C LYS A 174 6.59 -17.76 8.57
N ALA A 175 6.75 -17.03 7.46
CA ALA A 175 5.67 -16.37 6.76
C ALA A 175 5.21 -17.20 5.55
N ASP A 176 3.99 -17.71 5.60
CA ASP A 176 3.29 -18.30 4.47
C ASP A 176 2.53 -17.23 3.69
N VAL A 177 2.25 -17.47 2.41
CA VAL A 177 1.51 -16.54 1.54
C VAL A 177 0.16 -17.15 1.17
N ASP A 178 -0.93 -16.39 1.39
CA ASP A 178 -2.28 -16.72 0.94
C ASP A 178 -2.76 -15.62 -0.03
N ALA A 179 -2.45 -15.82 -1.33
CA ALA A 179 -2.81 -14.89 -2.40
C ALA A 179 -4.07 -15.39 -3.13
N MET A 180 -5.13 -14.58 -3.13
CA MET A 180 -6.43 -14.91 -3.66
C MET A 180 -7.00 -13.80 -4.55
N THR A 181 -8.07 -14.07 -5.29
CA THR A 181 -8.74 -13.03 -6.06
C THR A 181 -9.40 -12.00 -5.13
N ARG A 182 -9.49 -10.75 -5.59
CA ARG A 182 -10.17 -9.67 -4.84
C ARG A 182 -11.60 -10.01 -4.44
N ALA A 183 -12.29 -10.82 -5.23
CA ALA A 183 -13.66 -11.25 -4.95
C ALA A 183 -13.75 -12.13 -3.68
N ILE A 184 -12.69 -12.88 -3.36
CA ILE A 184 -12.57 -13.68 -2.14
C ILE A 184 -11.95 -12.84 -1.01
N TYR A 185 -10.92 -12.08 -1.32
CA TYR A 185 -10.13 -11.33 -0.35
C TYR A 185 -10.94 -10.30 0.44
N PHE A 186 -11.67 -9.40 -0.25
CA PHE A 186 -12.36 -8.30 0.43
C PHE A 186 -13.48 -8.75 1.38
N PRO A 187 -14.34 -9.73 1.06
CA PRO A 187 -15.30 -10.27 2.03
C PRO A 187 -14.64 -10.88 3.25
N ARG A 188 -13.54 -11.63 3.09
CA ARG A 188 -12.78 -12.22 4.20
C ARG A 188 -12.12 -11.16 5.06
N ARG A 189 -11.54 -10.12 4.43
CA ARG A 189 -10.94 -8.97 5.12
C ARG A 189 -11.98 -8.23 5.97
N ALA A 190 -13.17 -7.98 5.42
CA ALA A 190 -14.27 -7.33 6.13
C ALA A 190 -14.71 -8.11 7.37
N LYS A 191 -14.64 -9.45 7.31
CA LYS A 191 -14.88 -10.34 8.45
C LYS A 191 -13.70 -10.46 9.41
N LYS A 192 -12.60 -9.71 9.17
CA LYS A 192 -11.37 -9.71 9.97
C LYS A 192 -10.70 -11.09 10.06
N GLU A 193 -10.73 -11.87 8.97
CA GLU A 193 -10.18 -13.23 8.94
C GLU A 193 -8.64 -13.28 8.79
N PHE A 194 -7.95 -12.16 8.70
CA PHE A 194 -6.51 -12.08 8.47
C PHE A 194 -5.75 -11.53 9.68
N SER A 195 -4.52 -12.02 9.88
CA SER A 195 -3.57 -11.46 10.86
C SER A 195 -2.64 -10.42 10.22
N VAL A 196 -2.17 -10.70 9.01
CA VAL A 196 -1.37 -9.77 8.21
C VAL A 196 -2.00 -9.68 6.82
N ALA A 197 -2.40 -8.48 6.43
CA ALA A 197 -3.10 -8.25 5.17
C ALA A 197 -2.37 -7.20 4.33
N LEU A 198 -2.01 -7.55 3.08
CA LEU A 198 -1.55 -6.56 2.11
C LEU A 198 -2.74 -5.76 1.62
N GLY A 199 -2.65 -4.46 1.69
CA GLY A 199 -3.69 -3.54 1.23
C GLY A 199 -3.14 -2.36 0.46
N GLY A 200 -4.01 -1.63 -0.19
CA GLY A 200 -3.68 -0.38 -0.86
C GLY A 200 -4.76 0.66 -0.65
N TRP A 201 -4.36 1.90 -0.48
CA TRP A 201 -5.25 3.05 -0.37
C TRP A 201 -4.76 4.19 -1.24
N GLY A 202 -5.63 4.72 -2.09
CA GLY A 202 -5.38 5.92 -2.89
C GLY A 202 -6.28 7.06 -2.44
N SER A 203 -5.69 8.21 -2.13
CA SER A 203 -6.45 9.41 -1.79
C SER A 203 -6.97 10.08 -3.05
N THR A 204 -8.26 10.35 -3.11
CA THR A 204 -8.89 11.17 -4.16
C THR A 204 -8.92 12.65 -3.81
N THR A 205 -8.69 12.99 -2.54
CA THR A 205 -8.70 14.36 -2.03
C THR A 205 -7.30 14.97 -1.93
N GLY A 206 -6.24 14.16 -2.02
CA GLY A 206 -4.87 14.63 -1.80
C GLY A 206 -4.56 15.00 -0.35
N GLU A 207 -5.35 14.49 0.62
CA GLU A 207 -5.27 14.84 2.03
C GLU A 207 -5.05 13.61 2.91
N ALA A 208 -4.19 13.72 3.92
CA ALA A 208 -3.83 12.65 4.84
C ALA A 208 -5.00 12.16 5.70
N SER A 209 -6.00 13.00 5.97
CA SER A 209 -7.19 12.60 6.73
C SER A 209 -7.96 11.48 6.06
N SER A 210 -7.89 11.34 4.74
CA SER A 210 -8.60 10.30 3.99
C SER A 210 -8.18 8.88 4.41
N PHE A 211 -6.88 8.66 4.67
CA PHE A 211 -6.37 7.40 5.21
C PHE A 211 -6.58 7.33 6.73
N LEU A 212 -6.12 8.37 7.45
CA LEU A 212 -6.04 8.36 8.92
C LEU A 212 -7.41 8.17 9.60
N ARG A 213 -8.48 8.76 9.05
CA ARG A 213 -9.82 8.60 9.59
C ARG A 213 -10.45 7.24 9.32
N GLN A 214 -10.07 6.54 8.26
CA GLN A 214 -10.73 5.30 7.85
C GLN A 214 -10.01 4.05 8.35
N TRP A 215 -8.68 4.05 8.36
CA TRP A 215 -7.89 2.86 8.58
C TRP A 215 -7.42 2.69 10.02
N PRO A 216 -6.68 3.64 10.64
CA PRO A 216 -6.20 3.49 12.01
C PRO A 216 -7.17 3.99 13.07
N ALA A 217 -8.13 4.84 12.74
CA ALA A 217 -9.03 5.37 13.77
C ALA A 217 -9.89 4.28 14.42
N THR A 218 -10.09 4.40 15.73
CA THR A 218 -11.02 3.53 16.46
C THR A 218 -12.42 3.67 15.87
N PRO A 219 -13.11 2.56 15.53
CA PRO A 219 -14.42 2.59 14.90
C PRO A 219 -15.45 3.41 15.69
N ASP A 220 -16.11 4.33 14.99
CA ASP A 220 -17.23 5.13 15.50
C ASP A 220 -18.22 5.31 14.34
N GLU A 221 -19.25 4.46 14.32
CA GLU A 221 -20.23 4.41 13.23
C GLU A 221 -20.99 5.73 13.09
N ALA A 222 -21.32 6.40 14.19
CA ALA A 222 -22.05 7.67 14.19
C ALA A 222 -21.26 8.77 13.48
N LYS A 223 -19.92 8.68 13.49
CA LYS A 223 -19.00 9.66 12.88
C LYS A 223 -18.39 9.15 11.56
N THR A 224 -18.75 7.96 11.13
CA THR A 224 -18.23 7.32 9.90
C THR A 224 -16.70 7.29 9.86
N ILE A 225 -16.06 6.97 10.99
CA ILE A 225 -14.60 6.80 11.11
C ILE A 225 -14.24 5.37 11.52
N GLY A 226 -13.03 4.92 11.19
CA GLY A 226 -12.52 3.61 11.55
C GLY A 226 -13.16 2.43 10.82
N GLY A 227 -13.96 2.67 9.78
CA GLY A 227 -14.69 1.62 9.07
C GLY A 227 -13.80 0.57 8.39
N SER A 228 -12.51 0.85 8.21
CA SER A 228 -11.53 -0.06 7.62
C SER A 228 -10.45 -0.51 8.62
N ASN A 229 -10.66 -0.27 9.90
CA ASN A 229 -9.75 -0.70 10.95
C ASN A 229 -9.96 -2.20 11.29
N TYR A 230 -9.61 -3.06 10.35
CA TYR A 230 -9.79 -4.50 10.48
C TYR A 230 -8.80 -5.16 11.45
N GLY A 231 -7.64 -4.52 11.68
CA GLY A 231 -6.60 -4.99 12.61
C GLY A 231 -6.82 -4.59 14.07
N GLY A 232 -7.88 -3.84 14.36
CA GLY A 232 -8.27 -3.46 15.72
C GLY A 232 -7.32 -2.47 16.40
N TYR A 233 -6.50 -1.72 15.64
CA TYR A 233 -5.62 -0.71 16.21
C TYR A 233 -6.41 0.32 17.03
N LYS A 234 -5.90 0.65 18.21
CA LYS A 234 -6.48 1.64 19.14
C LYS A 234 -5.37 2.46 19.76
N ASN A 235 -5.48 3.78 19.68
CA ASN A 235 -4.60 4.71 20.35
C ASN A 235 -5.40 5.99 20.66
N GLU A 236 -5.65 6.26 21.94
CA GLU A 236 -6.48 7.40 22.38
C GLU A 236 -5.89 8.75 21.96
N GLU A 237 -4.57 8.88 21.98
CA GLU A 237 -3.90 10.12 21.58
C GLU A 237 -4.09 10.36 20.07
N PHE A 238 -3.89 9.32 19.26
CA PHE A 238 -4.18 9.36 17.84
C PHE A 238 -5.65 9.71 17.56
N ASP A 239 -6.59 9.07 18.27
CA ASP A 239 -8.03 9.32 18.08
C ASP A 239 -8.41 10.77 18.44
N LYS A 240 -7.80 11.36 19.47
CA LYS A 240 -7.97 12.78 19.81
C LYS A 240 -7.45 13.68 18.70
N LEU A 241 -6.26 13.40 18.17
CA LEU A 241 -5.65 14.18 17.09
C LEU A 241 -6.48 14.14 15.81
N ILE A 242 -6.90 12.95 15.36
CA ILE A 242 -7.68 12.84 14.11
C ILE A 242 -9.07 13.47 14.25
N ARG A 243 -9.74 13.33 15.40
CA ARG A 243 -11.03 13.99 15.68
C ARG A 243 -10.89 15.51 15.67
N ALA A 244 -9.84 16.06 16.29
CA ALA A 244 -9.53 17.49 16.24
C ALA A 244 -9.25 17.96 14.82
N ALA A 245 -8.46 17.21 14.04
CA ALA A 245 -8.13 17.57 12.67
C ALA A 245 -9.35 17.68 11.77
N ILE A 246 -10.28 16.71 11.82
CA ILE A 246 -11.48 16.72 10.95
C ILE A 246 -12.51 17.77 11.35
N SER A 247 -12.40 18.38 12.52
CA SER A 247 -13.28 19.47 12.99
C SER A 247 -12.61 20.86 12.94
N THR A 248 -11.34 20.96 12.54
CA THR A 248 -10.59 22.21 12.47
C THR A 248 -10.70 22.80 11.07
N LEU A 249 -11.11 24.07 10.97
CA LEU A 249 -11.25 24.81 9.70
C LEU A 249 -9.97 25.55 9.31
N ASP A 250 -9.12 25.86 10.28
CA ASP A 250 -7.81 26.48 10.04
C ASP A 250 -6.88 25.45 9.40
N ASP A 251 -6.43 25.72 8.17
CA ASP A 251 -5.65 24.76 7.37
C ASP A 251 -4.28 24.46 7.99
N ASP A 252 -3.57 25.43 8.54
CA ASP A 252 -2.25 25.24 9.12
C ASP A 252 -2.33 24.35 10.38
N LYS A 253 -3.26 24.66 11.26
CA LYS A 253 -3.54 23.90 12.47
C LYS A 253 -4.02 22.48 12.12
N ARG A 254 -4.88 22.35 11.13
CA ARG A 254 -5.38 21.06 10.66
C ARG A 254 -4.27 20.19 10.07
N ALA A 255 -3.40 20.79 9.22
CA ALA A 255 -2.26 20.10 8.66
C ALA A 255 -1.29 19.59 9.76
N ASP A 256 -1.07 20.41 10.81
CA ASP A 256 -0.21 20.02 11.92
C ASP A 256 -0.81 18.86 12.75
N LEU A 257 -2.10 18.91 13.05
CA LEU A 257 -2.80 17.80 13.73
C LEU A 257 -2.73 16.49 12.91
N LEU A 258 -2.86 16.57 11.59
CA LEU A 258 -2.72 15.40 10.71
C LEU A 258 -1.30 14.83 10.70
N ARG A 259 -0.27 15.68 10.73
CA ARG A 259 1.13 15.26 10.84
C ARG A 259 1.38 14.53 12.16
N GLN A 260 0.92 15.10 13.27
CA GLN A 260 1.05 14.46 14.59
C GLN A 260 0.33 13.11 14.62
N ALA A 261 -0.89 13.02 14.11
CA ALA A 261 -1.62 11.76 14.00
C ALA A 261 -0.88 10.73 13.13
N GLY A 262 -0.32 11.18 11.99
CA GLY A 262 0.47 10.33 11.10
C GLY A 262 1.71 9.73 11.78
N ILE A 263 2.44 10.53 12.57
CA ILE A 263 3.60 10.06 13.36
C ILE A 263 3.19 8.93 14.30
N LYS A 264 2.10 9.08 15.06
CA LYS A 264 1.63 8.07 16.01
C LYS A 264 1.38 6.72 15.35
N VAL A 265 0.70 6.70 14.22
CA VAL A 265 0.44 5.45 13.48
C VAL A 265 1.72 4.80 12.97
N LEU A 266 2.68 5.61 12.51
CA LEU A 266 3.98 5.11 12.03
C LEU A 266 4.83 4.54 13.17
N GLU A 267 4.87 5.21 14.33
CA GLU A 267 5.60 4.76 15.51
C GLU A 267 5.02 3.45 16.07
N ASP A 268 3.70 3.34 16.13
CA ASP A 268 3.00 2.15 16.63
C ASP A 268 3.10 0.96 15.67
N GLY A 269 3.35 1.20 14.38
CA GLY A 269 3.63 0.17 13.38
C GLY A 269 2.49 -0.81 13.09
N ALA A 270 1.23 -0.48 13.45
CA ALA A 270 0.05 -1.31 13.12
C ALA A 270 -0.21 -1.38 11.60
N PHE A 271 0.34 -0.42 10.88
CA PHE A 271 0.36 -0.32 9.42
C PHE A 271 1.80 -0.08 8.96
N ILE A 272 2.29 -0.93 8.08
CA ILE A 272 3.65 -0.84 7.53
C ILE A 272 3.55 -0.40 6.07
N PRO A 273 3.82 0.88 5.73
CA PRO A 273 3.85 1.34 4.35
C PRO A 273 5.02 0.69 3.60
N LEU A 274 4.79 0.30 2.35
CA LEU A 274 5.77 -0.37 1.50
C LEU A 274 6.24 0.56 0.38
N HIS A 275 5.32 0.96 -0.50
CA HIS A 275 5.63 1.85 -1.62
C HIS A 275 4.38 2.61 -2.09
N PHE A 276 4.61 3.70 -2.81
CA PHE A 276 3.59 4.37 -3.62
C PHE A 276 3.64 3.81 -5.04
N GLU A 277 2.47 3.40 -5.57
CA GLU A 277 2.37 2.99 -6.97
C GLU A 277 2.50 4.20 -7.90
N SER A 278 3.04 3.98 -9.11
CA SER A 278 2.84 4.90 -10.22
C SER A 278 1.71 4.40 -11.10
N SER A 279 0.90 5.32 -11.61
CA SER A 279 -0.08 5.03 -12.65
C SER A 279 0.62 5.04 -14.00
N ILE A 280 0.34 4.04 -14.81
CA ILE A 280 0.94 3.89 -16.13
C ILE A 280 -0.16 3.78 -17.17
N TRP A 281 -0.08 4.62 -18.20
CA TRP A 281 -0.92 4.52 -19.39
C TRP A 281 -0.04 4.31 -20.61
N ALA A 282 -0.40 3.37 -21.47
CA ALA A 282 0.20 3.26 -22.79
C ALA A 282 -0.87 3.51 -23.84
N HIS A 283 -0.50 4.18 -24.93
CA HIS A 283 -1.43 4.63 -25.95
C HIS A 283 -0.80 4.69 -27.34
N LYS A 284 -1.63 4.71 -28.38
CA LYS A 284 -1.19 4.95 -29.75
C LYS A 284 -0.51 6.33 -29.86
N ALA A 285 0.49 6.45 -30.72
CA ALA A 285 1.31 7.67 -30.85
C ALA A 285 0.54 8.89 -31.42
N ASP A 286 -0.60 8.67 -32.08
CA ASP A 286 -1.51 9.70 -32.57
C ASP A 286 -2.41 10.30 -31.49
N HIS A 287 -2.26 9.82 -30.24
CA HIS A 287 -2.90 10.36 -29.05
C HIS A 287 -1.87 10.99 -28.11
N ALA A 288 -2.29 12.01 -27.37
CA ALA A 288 -1.59 12.57 -26.23
C ALA A 288 -2.43 12.31 -24.98
N MET A 289 -1.78 11.91 -23.89
CA MET A 289 -2.43 11.63 -22.63
C MET A 289 -1.77 12.36 -21.48
N THR A 290 -2.57 12.92 -20.59
CA THR A 290 -2.11 13.50 -19.33
C THR A 290 -2.38 12.48 -18.19
N GLY A 291 -1.31 12.05 -17.54
CA GLY A 291 -1.40 11.14 -16.38
C GLY A 291 -1.96 11.87 -15.15
N ARG A 292 -2.61 11.11 -14.26
CA ARG A 292 -3.28 11.63 -13.07
C ARG A 292 -2.83 10.88 -11.81
N ALA A 293 -2.58 11.63 -10.74
CA ALA A 293 -2.19 11.07 -9.45
C ALA A 293 -3.32 10.27 -8.76
N ASP A 294 -4.59 10.58 -9.08
CA ASP A 294 -5.76 9.88 -8.56
C ASP A 294 -6.05 8.55 -9.30
N GLN A 295 -5.24 8.20 -10.30
CA GLN A 295 -5.32 6.98 -11.12
C GLN A 295 -6.55 6.87 -12.05
N PHE A 296 -7.37 7.92 -12.15
CA PHE A 296 -8.53 7.90 -13.07
C PHE A 296 -8.11 8.12 -14.51
N THR A 297 -8.72 7.35 -15.43
CA THR A 297 -8.66 7.59 -16.87
C THR A 297 -9.91 8.35 -17.30
N LEU A 298 -9.74 9.64 -17.55
CA LEU A 298 -10.83 10.52 -17.98
C LEU A 298 -10.74 10.78 -19.49
N ALA A 299 -11.89 10.82 -20.16
CA ALA A 299 -11.95 11.13 -21.60
C ALA A 299 -11.25 12.45 -21.94
N MET A 300 -11.37 13.46 -21.07
CA MET A 300 -10.73 14.78 -21.25
C MET A 300 -9.20 14.75 -21.11
N SER A 301 -8.64 13.71 -20.51
CA SER A 301 -7.18 13.52 -20.40
C SER A 301 -6.54 12.94 -21.65
N ILE A 302 -7.35 12.55 -22.65
CA ILE A 302 -6.91 11.96 -23.90
C ILE A 302 -7.28 12.93 -25.03
N LYS A 303 -6.28 13.35 -25.82
CA LYS A 303 -6.42 14.29 -26.92
C LYS A 303 -5.74 13.73 -28.16
N PRO A 304 -6.13 14.15 -29.39
CA PRO A 304 -5.29 13.89 -30.55
C PRO A 304 -3.89 14.47 -30.31
N ALA A 305 -2.84 13.73 -30.69
CA ALA A 305 -1.50 14.28 -30.67
C ALA A 305 -1.48 15.48 -31.64
N GLY A 306 -1.02 16.66 -31.18
CA GLY A 306 -0.92 17.84 -32.05
C GLY A 306 -0.04 17.54 -33.27
N LYS A 307 -0.46 18.04 -34.43
CA LYS A 307 0.36 18.06 -35.64
C LYS A 307 1.51 19.03 -35.50
#